data_20bcdee0aa13b9eaa6594bf1e53ff786
#
_entry.id   20bcdee0aa13b9eaa6594bf1e53ff786
#
_cell.length_a   1.000
_cell.length_b   1.000
_cell.length_c   1.000
_cell.angle_alpha   90.00
_cell.angle_beta   90.00
_cell.angle_gamma   90.00
#
_symmetry.space_group_name_H-M   'P 1'
#
loop_
_entity.id
_entity.type
_entity.pdbx_description
1 polymer ?
#
loop_
_entity_poly.entity_id
_entity_poly.type
_entity_poly.pdbx_seq_one_letter_code
_entity_poly.pdbx_strand_id
1 'polypeptide(L)'
;MKCTAAALLAAACTPAAKLEVTLESAPSSEVVMKLLNVNQYEVLDTLKTDASGRFSYKVNIEKDQPEFVYVYYNDKRVVSLLLEAGDNVTVEADTLGNYTVAGSEESLKLAQVEKDYADVASRMDALAKKLEKVSGDEAAALSKQIYNEYVTYY
;
A
#
# COMPACT_ATOMS: atom_id res chain seq x y z
N MET A 1 -41.14 46.23 2.32
CA MET A 1 -40.03 45.61 1.56
C MET A 1 -39.36 44.59 2.48
N LYS A 2 -39.57 43.29 2.26
CA LYS A 2 -38.97 42.20 3.05
C LYS A 2 -37.75 41.68 2.30
N CYS A 3 -36.53 41.96 2.80
CA CYS A 3 -35.33 41.35 2.29
C CYS A 3 -35.21 39.92 2.83
N THR A 4 -35.40 38.96 1.95
CA THR A 4 -35.15 37.53 2.24
C THR A 4 -33.64 37.29 2.03
N ALA A 5 -32.89 37.15 3.11
CA ALA A 5 -31.49 36.72 3.04
C ALA A 5 -31.45 35.22 2.71
N ALA A 6 -31.06 34.87 1.50
CA ALA A 6 -30.76 33.52 1.14
C ALA A 6 -29.37 33.16 1.73
N ALA A 7 -29.38 32.32 2.77
CA ALA A 7 -28.17 31.72 3.29
C ALA A 7 -27.69 30.65 2.28
N LEU A 8 -26.60 30.94 1.55
CA LEU A 8 -25.87 29.94 0.80
C LEU A 8 -25.16 29.01 1.82
N LEU A 9 -25.71 27.83 2.02
CA LEU A 9 -24.95 26.75 2.65
C LEU A 9 -23.88 26.30 1.65
N ALA A 10 -22.67 26.80 1.82
CA ALA A 10 -21.50 26.20 1.19
C ALA A 10 -21.33 24.82 1.83
N ALA A 11 -21.71 23.77 1.10
CA ALA A 11 -21.32 22.41 1.45
C ALA A 11 -19.79 22.37 1.42
N ALA A 12 -19.14 22.38 2.58
CA ALA A 12 -17.72 22.15 2.69
C ALA A 12 -17.47 20.71 2.21
N CYS A 13 -16.99 20.58 0.96
CA CYS A 13 -16.47 19.30 0.48
C CYS A 13 -15.29 18.92 1.37
N THR A 14 -15.45 17.91 2.21
CA THR A 14 -14.31 17.36 2.97
C THR A 14 -13.28 16.88 1.97
N PRO A 15 -12.03 17.36 2.06
CA PRO A 15 -10.96 16.90 1.19
C PRO A 15 -10.84 15.37 1.32
N ALA A 16 -10.65 14.68 0.21
CA ALA A 16 -10.62 13.23 0.22
C ALA A 16 -9.82 12.69 -0.96
N ALA A 17 -9.24 11.51 -0.79
CA ALA A 17 -8.76 10.67 -1.87
C ALA A 17 -9.83 9.66 -2.29
N LYS A 18 -9.89 9.36 -3.59
CA LYS A 18 -10.74 8.31 -4.15
C LYS A 18 -9.86 7.12 -4.52
N LEU A 19 -10.32 5.94 -4.15
CA LEU A 19 -9.60 4.70 -4.36
C LEU A 19 -10.47 3.71 -5.12
N GLU A 20 -9.94 3.16 -6.20
CA GLU A 20 -10.50 2.03 -6.94
C GLU A 20 -9.50 0.89 -6.90
N VAL A 21 -9.90 -0.26 -6.36
CA VAL A 21 -9.03 -1.43 -6.20
C VAL A 21 -9.64 -2.63 -6.90
N THR A 22 -8.79 -3.32 -7.66
CA THR A 22 -9.07 -4.67 -8.16
C THR A 22 -8.15 -5.64 -7.42
N LEU A 23 -8.73 -6.59 -6.69
CA LEU A 23 -7.99 -7.67 -6.03
C LEU A 23 -8.23 -8.96 -6.82
N GLU A 24 -7.23 -9.37 -7.58
CA GLU A 24 -7.30 -10.57 -8.40
C GLU A 24 -7.54 -11.82 -7.55
N SER A 25 -8.37 -12.73 -8.04
CA SER A 25 -8.70 -13.98 -7.38
C SER A 25 -9.42 -13.85 -6.03
N ALA A 26 -10.03 -12.69 -5.74
CA ALA A 26 -10.80 -12.44 -4.52
C ALA A 26 -12.23 -11.94 -4.84
N PRO A 27 -13.05 -12.68 -5.62
CA PRO A 27 -14.42 -12.28 -5.91
C PRO A 27 -15.30 -12.41 -4.67
N SER A 28 -16.19 -11.43 -4.46
CA SER A 28 -17.15 -11.41 -3.36
C SER A 28 -16.54 -11.64 -1.97
N SER A 29 -15.32 -11.19 -1.79
CA SER A 29 -14.49 -11.41 -0.61
C SER A 29 -14.47 -10.19 0.31
N GLU A 30 -14.25 -10.41 1.60
CA GLU A 30 -14.07 -9.35 2.57
C GLU A 30 -12.66 -8.78 2.50
N VAL A 31 -12.55 -7.46 2.53
CA VAL A 31 -11.30 -6.71 2.64
C VAL A 31 -11.42 -5.66 3.74
N VAL A 32 -10.33 -5.42 4.47
CA VAL A 32 -10.29 -4.46 5.56
C VAL A 32 -9.38 -3.30 5.17
N MET A 33 -9.93 -2.10 5.22
CA MET A 33 -9.17 -0.85 5.06
C MET A 33 -8.65 -0.39 6.41
N LYS A 34 -7.36 -0.11 6.50
CA LYS A 34 -6.73 0.40 7.72
C LYS A 34 -5.93 1.66 7.44
N LEU A 35 -5.86 2.53 8.44
CA LEU A 35 -5.03 3.72 8.46
C LEU A 35 -3.93 3.55 9.52
N LEU A 36 -2.74 4.06 9.25
CA LEU A 36 -1.67 4.14 10.25
C LEU A 36 -1.76 5.46 11.02
N ASN A 37 -2.21 5.40 12.25
CA ASN A 37 -2.23 6.53 13.16
C ASN A 37 -1.05 6.44 14.12
N VAL A 38 0.00 7.25 13.89
CA VAL A 38 1.27 7.27 14.61
C VAL A 38 1.97 5.91 14.61
N ASN A 39 1.57 4.98 15.48
CA ASN A 39 2.14 3.64 15.61
C ASN A 39 1.07 2.54 15.74
N GLN A 40 -0.19 2.87 15.47
CA GLN A 40 -1.32 1.94 15.58
C GLN A 40 -2.11 1.92 14.27
N TYR A 41 -2.61 0.73 13.92
CA TYR A 41 -3.53 0.58 12.80
C TYR A 41 -4.96 0.77 13.28
N GLU A 42 -5.65 1.73 12.69
CA GLU A 42 -7.08 1.95 12.87
C GLU A 42 -7.85 1.35 11.69
N VAL A 43 -8.90 0.60 11.97
CA VAL A 43 -9.79 0.09 10.93
C VAL A 43 -10.65 1.25 10.44
N LEU A 44 -10.51 1.60 9.17
CA LEU A 44 -11.36 2.59 8.51
C LEU A 44 -12.70 1.98 8.13
N ASP A 45 -12.67 0.79 7.53
CA ASP A 45 -13.88 0.11 7.06
C ASP A 45 -13.58 -1.36 6.76
N THR A 46 -14.65 -2.15 6.70
CA THR A 46 -14.66 -3.52 6.18
C THR A 46 -15.60 -3.58 4.99
N LEU A 47 -15.04 -3.87 3.83
CA LEU A 47 -15.73 -3.82 2.55
C LEU A 47 -15.85 -5.22 1.94
N LYS A 48 -16.70 -5.34 0.94
CA LYS A 48 -16.82 -6.56 0.15
C LYS A 48 -16.51 -6.25 -1.32
N THR A 49 -15.62 -7.03 -1.91
CA THR A 49 -15.35 -6.96 -3.35
C THR A 49 -16.58 -7.43 -4.14
N ASP A 50 -16.75 -6.93 -5.35
CA ASP A 50 -17.74 -7.42 -6.29
C ASP A 50 -17.36 -8.80 -6.89
N ALA A 51 -18.17 -9.29 -7.84
CA ALA A 51 -17.92 -10.56 -8.53
C ALA A 51 -16.62 -10.57 -9.36
N SER A 52 -16.03 -9.40 -9.62
CA SER A 52 -14.77 -9.21 -10.36
C SER A 52 -13.59 -8.92 -9.44
N GLY A 53 -13.79 -8.97 -8.11
CA GLY A 53 -12.75 -8.63 -7.12
C GLY A 53 -12.54 -7.13 -6.93
N ARG A 54 -13.48 -6.27 -7.35
CA ARG A 54 -13.35 -4.81 -7.30
C ARG A 54 -14.09 -4.21 -6.13
N PHE A 55 -13.55 -3.12 -5.61
CA PHE A 55 -14.23 -2.22 -4.70
C PHE A 55 -13.74 -0.79 -4.90
N SER A 56 -14.53 0.17 -4.44
CA SER A 56 -14.12 1.58 -4.37
C SER A 56 -14.30 2.10 -2.96
N TYR A 57 -13.43 3.03 -2.57
CA TYR A 57 -13.49 3.66 -1.26
C TYR A 57 -13.10 5.12 -1.34
N LYS A 58 -13.64 5.93 -0.43
CA LYS A 58 -13.30 7.34 -0.28
C LYS A 58 -12.66 7.54 1.09
N VAL A 59 -11.39 7.90 1.11
CA VAL A 59 -10.64 8.22 2.33
C VAL A 59 -10.73 9.73 2.55
N ASN A 60 -11.23 10.14 3.72
CA ASN A 60 -11.18 11.54 4.13
C ASN A 60 -9.76 11.86 4.57
N ILE A 61 -9.14 12.84 3.94
CA ILE A 61 -7.76 13.24 4.18
C ILE A 61 -7.74 14.75 4.37
N GLU A 62 -7.16 15.22 5.45
CA GLU A 62 -6.99 16.66 5.67
C GLU A 62 -5.96 17.22 4.67
N LYS A 63 -6.19 18.47 4.25
CA LYS A 63 -5.27 19.13 3.34
C LYS A 63 -3.87 19.23 3.96
N ASP A 64 -2.86 18.94 3.15
CA ASP A 64 -1.43 18.95 3.52
C ASP A 64 -1.07 17.95 4.65
N GLN A 65 -1.90 16.92 4.87
CA GLN A 65 -1.66 15.81 5.81
C GLN A 65 -1.82 14.47 5.09
N PRO A 66 -0.77 13.97 4.41
CA PRO A 66 -0.85 12.67 3.75
C PRO A 66 -1.00 11.53 4.75
N GLU A 67 -1.76 10.50 4.36
CA GLU A 67 -2.12 9.37 5.23
C GLU A 67 -1.66 8.04 4.66
N PHE A 68 -1.06 7.21 5.50
CA PHE A 68 -0.77 5.82 5.15
C PHE A 68 -2.03 4.96 5.27
N VAL A 69 -2.47 4.43 4.15
CA VAL A 69 -3.66 3.57 4.04
C VAL A 69 -3.28 2.20 3.51
N TYR A 70 -3.83 1.16 4.11
CA TYR A 70 -3.52 -0.22 3.81
C TYR A 70 -4.77 -1.01 3.48
N VAL A 71 -4.66 -1.93 2.53
CA VAL A 71 -5.69 -2.94 2.24
C VAL A 71 -5.22 -4.28 2.78
N TYR A 72 -6.07 -4.91 3.57
CA TYR A 72 -5.86 -6.25 4.12
C TYR A 72 -6.85 -7.25 3.53
N TYR A 73 -6.35 -8.41 3.19
CA TYR A 73 -7.13 -9.56 2.77
C TYR A 73 -6.67 -10.80 3.57
N ASN A 74 -7.60 -11.50 4.23
CA ASN A 74 -7.29 -12.63 5.12
C ASN A 74 -6.16 -12.31 6.11
N ASP A 75 -6.28 -11.19 6.83
CA ASP A 75 -5.31 -10.66 7.79
C ASP A 75 -3.91 -10.34 7.24
N LYS A 76 -3.72 -10.48 5.93
CA LYS A 76 -2.48 -10.12 5.25
C LYS A 76 -2.62 -8.75 4.59
N ARG A 77 -1.64 -7.86 4.79
CA ARG A 77 -1.53 -6.62 4.03
C ARG A 77 -1.17 -6.94 2.58
N VAL A 78 -2.03 -6.50 1.65
CA VAL A 78 -1.86 -6.74 0.21
C VAL A 78 -1.59 -5.47 -0.58
N VAL A 79 -1.92 -4.28 -0.03
CA VAL A 79 -1.64 -2.98 -0.64
C VAL A 79 -1.22 -1.99 0.43
N SER A 80 -0.24 -1.14 0.11
CA SER A 80 0.20 0.01 0.89
C SER A 80 0.10 1.27 0.05
N LEU A 81 -0.51 2.32 0.57
CA LEU A 81 -0.69 3.60 -0.11
C LEU A 81 -0.28 4.75 0.81
N LEU A 82 0.29 5.78 0.22
CA LEU A 82 0.43 7.10 0.83
C LEU A 82 -0.43 8.06 0.03
N LEU A 83 -1.54 8.49 0.61
CA LEU A 83 -2.60 9.23 -0.06
C LEU A 83 -2.61 10.69 0.37
N GLU A 84 -2.87 11.58 -0.56
CA GLU A 84 -3.08 12.99 -0.35
C GLU A 84 -4.53 13.40 -0.71
N ALA A 85 -4.96 14.52 -0.15
CA ALA A 85 -6.28 15.08 -0.45
C ALA A 85 -6.39 15.44 -1.94
N GLY A 86 -7.37 14.85 -2.62
CA GLY A 86 -7.60 15.04 -4.06
C GLY A 86 -7.09 13.92 -4.95
N ASP A 87 -6.33 12.97 -4.43
CA ASP A 87 -5.87 11.80 -5.17
C ASP A 87 -7.04 10.99 -5.75
N ASN A 88 -6.84 10.49 -6.98
CA ASN A 88 -7.73 9.53 -7.63
C ASN A 88 -6.90 8.32 -8.01
N VAL A 89 -6.88 7.32 -7.14
CA VAL A 89 -5.93 6.20 -7.18
C VAL A 89 -6.61 4.95 -7.71
N THR A 90 -5.95 4.30 -8.66
CA THR A 90 -6.32 2.97 -9.15
C THR A 90 -5.25 1.98 -8.76
N VAL A 91 -5.66 0.84 -8.20
CA VAL A 91 -4.78 -0.24 -7.76
C VAL A 91 -5.21 -1.56 -8.40
N GLU A 92 -4.25 -2.29 -8.93
CA GLU A 92 -4.40 -3.70 -9.31
C GLU A 92 -3.47 -4.52 -8.42
N ALA A 93 -4.02 -5.47 -7.67
CA ALA A 93 -3.30 -6.25 -6.69
C ALA A 93 -3.67 -7.74 -6.79
N ASP A 94 -2.76 -8.61 -6.38
CA ASP A 94 -3.04 -10.02 -6.10
C ASP A 94 -3.20 -10.29 -4.60
N THR A 95 -3.62 -11.49 -4.26
CA THR A 95 -3.77 -11.93 -2.85
C THR A 95 -2.44 -12.23 -2.16
N LEU A 96 -1.32 -12.17 -2.89
CA LEU A 96 0.03 -12.39 -2.38
C LEU A 96 0.70 -11.09 -1.93
N GLY A 97 0.15 -9.93 -2.32
CA GLY A 97 0.68 -8.61 -1.97
C GLY A 97 1.55 -8.00 -3.05
N ASN A 98 1.50 -8.51 -4.27
CA ASN A 98 2.05 -7.81 -5.43
C ASN A 98 0.97 -6.85 -5.95
N TYR A 99 1.33 -5.61 -6.19
CA TYR A 99 0.39 -4.62 -6.68
C TYR A 99 1.04 -3.57 -7.57
N THR A 100 0.22 -2.92 -8.38
CA THR A 100 0.55 -1.72 -9.13
C THR A 100 -0.40 -0.61 -8.72
N VAL A 101 0.06 0.63 -8.80
CA VAL A 101 -0.71 1.81 -8.42
C VAL A 101 -0.55 2.91 -9.47
N ALA A 102 -1.63 3.66 -9.71
CA ALA A 102 -1.65 4.85 -10.55
C ALA A 102 -2.50 5.94 -9.90
N GLY A 103 -2.23 7.21 -10.24
CA GLY A 103 -3.03 8.35 -9.78
C GLY A 103 -2.60 8.97 -8.45
N SER A 104 -1.50 8.50 -7.84
CA SER A 104 -0.81 9.13 -6.71
C SER A 104 0.69 8.96 -6.87
N GLU A 105 1.43 10.05 -6.88
CA GLU A 105 2.88 10.03 -7.03
C GLU A 105 3.56 9.41 -5.80
N GLU A 106 3.09 9.73 -4.61
CA GLU A 106 3.65 9.23 -3.36
C GLU A 106 3.36 7.74 -3.16
N SER A 107 2.15 7.27 -3.50
CA SER A 107 1.83 5.84 -3.49
C SER A 107 2.66 5.06 -4.51
N LEU A 108 2.98 5.64 -5.66
CA LEU A 108 3.82 5.03 -6.69
C LEU A 108 5.27 4.87 -6.20
N LYS A 109 5.82 5.90 -5.55
CA LYS A 109 7.15 5.84 -4.91
C LYS A 109 7.19 4.77 -3.81
N LEU A 110 6.14 4.72 -2.96
CA LEU A 110 6.03 3.72 -1.90
C LEU A 110 6.01 2.29 -2.46
N ALA A 111 5.20 2.04 -3.49
CA ALA A 111 5.13 0.75 -4.15
C ALA A 111 6.49 0.33 -4.74
N GLN A 112 7.25 1.27 -5.32
CA GLN A 112 8.59 1.00 -5.83
C GLN A 112 9.56 0.63 -4.71
N VAL A 113 9.55 1.36 -3.60
CA VAL A 113 10.40 1.07 -2.43
C VAL A 113 10.07 -0.31 -1.84
N GLU A 114 8.79 -0.65 -1.68
CA GLU A 114 8.37 -1.97 -1.18
C GLU A 114 8.81 -3.10 -2.12
N LYS A 115 8.71 -2.89 -3.43
CA LYS A 115 9.17 -3.85 -4.43
C LYS A 115 10.69 -4.05 -4.37
N ASP A 116 11.45 -2.95 -4.34
CA ASP A 116 12.92 -3.01 -4.27
C ASP A 116 13.37 -3.74 -2.99
N TYR A 117 12.70 -3.47 -1.86
CA TYR A 117 12.95 -4.18 -0.60
C TYR A 117 12.66 -5.68 -0.72
N ALA A 118 11.53 -6.06 -1.30
CA ALA A 118 11.17 -7.46 -1.50
C ALA A 118 12.17 -8.19 -2.42
N ASP A 119 12.63 -7.54 -3.48
CA ASP A 119 13.62 -8.08 -4.42
C ASP A 119 14.99 -8.30 -3.72
N VAL A 120 15.44 -7.34 -2.89
CA VAL A 120 16.67 -7.48 -2.09
C VAL A 120 16.52 -8.61 -1.08
N ALA A 121 15.42 -8.64 -0.33
CA ALA A 121 15.16 -9.67 0.67
C ALA A 121 15.16 -11.08 0.05
N SER A 122 14.55 -11.22 -1.13
CA SER A 122 14.53 -12.48 -1.88
C SER A 122 15.94 -12.93 -2.32
N ARG A 123 16.77 -11.99 -2.82
CA ARG A 123 18.17 -12.30 -3.17
C ARG A 123 19.00 -12.70 -1.96
N MET A 124 18.84 -12.00 -0.85
CA MET A 124 19.54 -12.31 0.40
C MET A 124 19.13 -13.69 0.95
N ASP A 125 17.85 -14.04 0.93
CA ASP A 125 17.36 -15.37 1.33
C ASP A 125 17.93 -16.49 0.43
N ALA A 126 17.98 -16.25 -0.87
CA ALA A 126 18.57 -17.20 -1.81
C ALA A 126 20.09 -17.41 -1.57
N LEU A 127 20.81 -16.36 -1.24
CA LEU A 127 22.25 -16.43 -0.89
C LEU A 127 22.47 -17.14 0.46
N ALA A 128 21.64 -16.84 1.47
CA ALA A 128 21.68 -17.49 2.77
C ALA A 128 21.46 -19.02 2.64
N LYS A 129 20.45 -19.44 1.88
CA LYS A 129 20.18 -20.85 1.59
C LYS A 129 21.32 -21.56 0.85
N LYS A 130 22.07 -20.85 0.01
CA LYS A 130 23.29 -21.40 -0.60
C LYS A 130 24.42 -21.53 0.41
N LEU A 131 24.58 -20.52 1.27
CA LEU A 131 25.64 -20.51 2.30
C LEU A 131 25.53 -21.71 3.27
N GLU A 132 24.30 -22.14 3.59
CA GLU A 132 24.07 -23.32 4.43
C GLU A 132 24.61 -24.63 3.83
N LYS A 133 24.88 -24.67 2.51
CA LYS A 133 25.25 -25.89 1.76
C LYS A 133 26.71 -25.98 1.39
N VAL A 134 27.48 -24.94 1.70
CA VAL A 134 28.90 -24.81 1.31
C VAL A 134 29.80 -24.53 2.50
N SER A 135 31.10 -24.70 2.33
CA SER A 135 32.10 -24.46 3.38
C SER A 135 33.42 -23.91 2.80
N GLY A 136 34.33 -23.49 3.65
CA GLY A 136 35.64 -23.01 3.23
C GLY A 136 35.57 -21.72 2.41
N ASP A 137 36.38 -21.64 1.34
CA ASP A 137 36.53 -20.44 0.51
C ASP A 137 35.21 -20.02 -0.18
N GLU A 138 34.38 -21.00 -0.55
CA GLU A 138 33.07 -20.72 -1.16
C GLU A 138 32.11 -20.06 -0.17
N ALA A 139 32.08 -20.53 1.09
CA ALA A 139 31.31 -19.90 2.15
C ALA A 139 31.79 -18.48 2.43
N ALA A 140 33.10 -18.24 2.43
CA ALA A 140 33.67 -16.90 2.62
C ALA A 140 33.27 -15.95 1.47
N ALA A 141 33.29 -16.41 0.22
CA ALA A 141 32.87 -15.63 -0.94
C ALA A 141 31.38 -15.25 -0.89
N LEU A 142 30.48 -16.20 -0.54
CA LEU A 142 29.05 -15.95 -0.39
C LEU A 142 28.75 -15.00 0.78
N SER A 143 29.43 -15.14 1.90
CA SER A 143 29.29 -14.23 3.04
C SER A 143 29.65 -12.80 2.66
N LYS A 144 30.71 -12.62 1.88
CA LYS A 144 31.09 -11.29 1.36
C LYS A 144 30.04 -10.74 0.38
N GLN A 145 29.44 -11.59 -0.45
CA GLN A 145 28.39 -11.18 -1.36
C GLN A 145 27.14 -10.72 -0.59
N ILE A 146 26.69 -11.45 0.43
CA ILE A 146 25.59 -11.07 1.32
C ILE A 146 25.87 -9.71 2.00
N TYR A 147 27.07 -9.54 2.51
CA TYR A 147 27.49 -8.27 3.11
C TYR A 147 27.43 -7.10 2.12
N ASN A 148 27.92 -7.30 0.90
CA ASN A 148 27.88 -6.27 -0.13
C ASN A 148 26.44 -5.90 -0.55
N GLU A 149 25.55 -6.87 -0.70
CA GLU A 149 24.12 -6.61 -0.96
C GLU A 149 23.51 -5.78 0.17
N TYR A 150 23.78 -6.16 1.41
CA TYR A 150 23.31 -5.41 2.57
C TYR A 150 23.79 -3.96 2.58
N VAL A 151 25.10 -3.73 2.43
CA VAL A 151 25.70 -2.38 2.46
C VAL A 151 25.26 -1.52 1.27
N THR A 152 24.92 -2.14 0.13
CA THR A 152 24.48 -1.40 -1.05
C THR A 152 23.05 -0.89 -0.90
N TYR A 153 22.22 -1.65 -0.17
CA TYR A 153 20.80 -1.32 -0.01
C TYR A 153 20.52 -0.43 1.22
N TYR A 154 21.26 -0.60 2.31
CA TYR A 154 21.09 0.14 3.58
C TYR A 154 22.16 1.20 3.81
#